data_c795397cb02db031f046d40737cb4b64
#
_entry.id   c795397cb02db031f046d40737cb4b64
#
_cell.length_a   1.000
_cell.length_b   1.000
_cell.length_c   1.000
_cell.angle_alpha   90.00
_cell.angle_beta   90.00
_cell.angle_gamma   90.00
#
_symmetry.space_group_name_H-M   'P 1'
#
loop_
_entity.id
_entity.type
_entity.pdbx_description
1 polymer ?
#
loop_
_entity_poly.entity_id
_entity_poly.type
_entity_poly.pdbx_seq_one_letter_code
_entity_poly.pdbx_strand_id
1 'polypeptide(L)'
;MGAIVVLPTLALAGPVGATGRIVIPARQFILRRELERGLAGGASLIVTREWKGQFEAGPRGTRVTGEQIASTVAAPDHLEPIAAIERERRDAGPFPALLDSAGRLIGSRTQQAEGKAAAVRTAIAILEQAGKSAKDLRQAKQFLSRLAESAGAFISAVPADLFFPVVGEAHDVRTLELPGGMVGEVSVWLASRSGAGGLLDLFERRITTRIGEDSRLSRETWRLRLA
;
A
#
# COMPACT_ATOMS: atom_id res chain seq x y z
N MET A 1 -36.46 -16.38 -5.15
CA MET A 1 -36.39 -15.13 -5.89
C MET A 1 -34.97 -14.56 -5.64
N GLY A 2 -34.07 -14.68 -6.63
CA GLY A 2 -32.70 -14.22 -6.54
C GLY A 2 -32.62 -12.78 -6.97
N ALA A 3 -32.15 -11.91 -6.10
CA ALA A 3 -31.86 -10.53 -6.42
C ALA A 3 -30.48 -10.45 -7.14
N ILE A 4 -30.53 -10.04 -8.39
CA ILE A 4 -29.35 -9.74 -9.20
C ILE A 4 -28.83 -8.36 -8.73
N VAL A 5 -27.72 -8.34 -8.04
CA VAL A 5 -27.00 -7.10 -7.72
C VAL A 5 -26.23 -6.69 -8.97
N VAL A 6 -26.76 -5.71 -9.69
CA VAL A 6 -26.04 -5.02 -10.78
C VAL A 6 -25.03 -4.06 -10.13
N LEU A 7 -23.75 -4.38 -10.22
CA LEU A 7 -22.67 -3.48 -9.84
C LEU A 7 -22.52 -2.39 -10.92
N PRO A 8 -22.65 -1.10 -10.59
CA PRO A 8 -22.31 -0.03 -11.53
C PRO A 8 -20.79 -0.04 -11.77
N THR A 9 -20.38 -0.28 -12.99
CA THR A 9 -19.05 0.02 -13.49
C THR A 9 -18.90 1.55 -13.52
N LEU A 10 -18.33 2.13 -12.47
CA LEU A 10 -17.90 3.54 -12.53
C LEU A 10 -16.69 3.61 -13.47
N ALA A 11 -16.94 4.15 -14.67
CA ALA A 11 -15.89 4.69 -15.50
C ALA A 11 -15.31 5.92 -14.74
N LEU A 12 -14.14 5.75 -14.16
CA LEU A 12 -13.32 6.87 -13.69
C LEU A 12 -13.00 7.70 -14.92
N ALA A 13 -13.68 8.83 -15.08
CA ALA A 13 -13.24 9.90 -15.98
C ALA A 13 -11.87 10.34 -15.46
N GLY A 14 -10.81 9.76 -16.02
CA GLY A 14 -9.45 10.14 -15.72
C GLY A 14 -9.29 11.63 -16.08
N PRO A 15 -8.61 12.42 -15.23
CA PRO A 15 -8.21 13.76 -15.61
C PRO A 15 -7.40 13.63 -16.90
N VAL A 16 -7.67 14.51 -17.86
CA VAL A 16 -6.88 14.65 -19.09
C VAL A 16 -5.48 15.05 -18.64
N GLY A 17 -4.62 14.05 -18.47
CA GLY A 17 -3.25 14.22 -18.03
C GLY A 17 -2.52 15.04 -19.09
N ALA A 18 -1.90 16.13 -18.68
CA ALA A 18 -0.87 16.77 -19.48
C ALA A 18 0.14 15.68 -19.87
N THR A 19 0.21 15.33 -21.14
CA THR A 19 1.18 14.41 -21.72
C THR A 19 2.57 15.07 -21.74
N GLY A 20 3.07 15.41 -20.55
CA GLY A 20 4.44 15.82 -20.37
C GLY A 20 5.33 14.59 -20.61
N ARG A 21 6.26 14.73 -21.55
CA ARG A 21 7.24 13.68 -21.84
C ARG A 21 8.02 13.37 -20.55
N ILE A 22 7.95 12.12 -20.09
CA ILE A 22 8.73 11.65 -18.95
C ILE A 22 10.21 11.81 -19.25
N VAL A 23 10.94 12.42 -18.32
CA VAL A 23 12.41 12.56 -18.42
C VAL A 23 13.04 11.67 -17.35
N ILE A 24 13.65 10.58 -17.81
CA ILE A 24 14.38 9.66 -16.93
C ILE A 24 15.71 10.33 -16.53
N PRO A 25 15.93 10.60 -15.23
CA PRO A 25 17.18 11.24 -14.78
C PRO A 25 18.32 10.22 -14.80
N ALA A 26 19.51 10.68 -15.21
CA ALA A 26 20.75 9.89 -15.14
C ALA A 26 21.37 9.87 -13.72
N ARG A 27 20.75 10.54 -12.76
CA ARG A 27 21.24 10.67 -11.38
C ARG A 27 20.64 9.61 -10.48
N GLN A 28 21.36 9.26 -9.40
CA GLN A 28 20.82 8.47 -8.31
C GLN A 28 19.72 9.24 -7.57
N PHE A 29 18.86 8.52 -6.90
CA PHE A 29 17.79 9.09 -6.10
C PHE A 29 17.70 8.39 -4.73
N ILE A 30 17.06 9.06 -3.79
CA ILE A 30 16.58 8.48 -2.54
C ILE A 30 15.06 8.40 -2.62
N LEU A 31 14.53 7.19 -2.46
CA LEU A 31 13.10 6.93 -2.31
C LEU A 31 12.81 6.71 -0.84
N ARG A 32 11.93 7.50 -0.25
CA ARG A 32 11.48 7.38 1.13
C ARG A 32 10.02 6.93 1.17
N ARG A 33 9.75 5.94 1.98
CA ARG A 33 8.40 5.52 2.36
C ARG A 33 8.20 5.73 3.84
N GLU A 34 7.06 6.28 4.23
CA GLU A 34 6.59 6.34 5.61
C GLU A 34 5.22 5.68 5.68
N LEU A 35 5.08 4.73 6.59
CA LEU A 35 3.83 4.03 6.84
C LEU A 35 3.45 4.21 8.30
N GLU A 36 2.37 4.94 8.54
CA GLU A 36 1.74 5.12 9.83
C GLU A 36 0.53 4.19 9.95
N ARG A 37 0.42 3.51 11.08
CA ARG A 37 -0.72 2.68 11.43
C ARG A 37 -1.28 3.10 12.77
N GLY A 38 -2.49 3.63 12.78
CA GLY A 38 -3.24 3.89 13.99
C GLY A 38 -3.56 2.61 14.75
N LEU A 39 -3.35 2.65 16.05
CA LEU A 39 -3.60 1.58 17.01
C LEU A 39 -4.81 1.93 17.86
N ALA A 40 -5.30 0.98 18.64
CA ALA A 40 -6.31 1.25 19.65
C ALA A 40 -5.78 2.28 20.67
N GLY A 41 -6.67 3.15 21.20
CA GLY A 41 -6.29 4.17 22.18
C GLY A 41 -5.56 5.39 21.60
N GLY A 42 -5.58 5.60 20.27
CA GLY A 42 -5.01 6.79 19.61
C GLY A 42 -3.49 6.78 19.45
N ALA A 43 -2.82 5.70 19.83
CA ALA A 43 -1.40 5.51 19.54
C ALA A 43 -1.17 5.17 18.08
N SER A 44 0.08 5.31 17.58
CA SER A 44 0.45 4.90 16.23
C SER A 44 1.80 4.18 16.19
N LEU A 45 1.95 3.33 15.18
CA LEU A 45 3.22 2.74 14.77
C LEU A 45 3.63 3.38 13.44
N ILE A 46 4.81 3.99 13.39
CA ILE A 46 5.34 4.65 12.20
C ILE A 46 6.61 3.94 11.76
N VAL A 47 6.60 3.42 10.53
CA VAL A 47 7.76 2.78 9.91
C VAL A 47 8.23 3.65 8.76
N THR A 48 9.47 4.11 8.81
CA THR A 48 10.12 4.86 7.73
C THR A 48 11.24 4.02 7.14
N ARG A 49 11.25 3.90 5.81
CA ARG A 49 12.33 3.25 5.06
C ARG A 49 12.83 4.14 3.95
N GLU A 50 14.12 4.07 3.70
CA GLU A 50 14.77 4.77 2.60
C GLU A 50 15.58 3.79 1.76
N TRP A 51 15.47 3.96 0.46
CA TRP A 51 16.24 3.20 -0.53
C TRP A 51 17.02 4.18 -1.40
N LYS A 52 18.27 3.85 -1.68
CA LYS A 52 19.07 4.51 -2.69
C LYS A 52 18.92 3.73 -3.99
N GLY A 53 18.49 4.41 -5.05
CA GLY A 53 18.23 3.78 -6.33
C GLY A 53 18.73 4.57 -7.52
N GLN A 54 18.62 3.95 -8.69
CA GLN A 54 18.97 4.54 -9.96
C GLN A 54 18.11 4.00 -11.09
N PHE A 55 17.97 4.80 -12.15
CA PHE A 55 17.31 4.40 -13.38
C PHE A 55 18.36 3.98 -14.43
N GLU A 56 18.10 2.89 -15.13
CA GLU A 56 18.97 2.33 -16.16
C GLU A 56 18.15 2.11 -17.44
N ALA A 57 18.53 2.76 -18.53
CA ALA A 57 17.89 2.51 -19.81
C ALA A 57 18.17 1.08 -20.29
N GLY A 58 17.16 0.39 -20.79
CA GLY A 58 17.26 -0.97 -21.27
C GLY A 58 16.38 -1.22 -22.50
N PRO A 59 16.58 -2.33 -23.19
CA PRO A 59 15.87 -2.63 -24.44
C PRO A 59 14.37 -2.87 -24.27
N ARG A 60 13.91 -3.17 -23.06
CA ARG A 60 12.49 -3.43 -22.75
C ARG A 60 11.84 -2.34 -21.91
N GLY A 61 12.48 -1.18 -21.77
CA GLY A 61 12.04 -0.09 -20.91
C GLY A 61 13.13 0.33 -19.92
N THR A 62 12.75 1.12 -18.92
CA THR A 62 13.68 1.59 -17.90
C THR A 62 13.68 0.63 -16.71
N ARG A 63 14.83 0.04 -16.43
CA ARG A 63 15.05 -0.73 -15.21
C ARG A 63 15.28 0.25 -14.05
N VAL A 64 14.71 -0.05 -12.89
CA VAL A 64 14.95 0.68 -11.66
C VAL A 64 15.53 -0.28 -10.65
N THR A 65 16.72 0.01 -10.18
CA THR A 65 17.40 -0.76 -9.13
C THR A 65 17.50 0.07 -7.86
N GLY A 66 17.62 -0.59 -6.71
CA GLY A 66 17.77 0.09 -5.44
C GLY A 66 18.03 -0.86 -4.29
N GLU A 67 18.61 -0.32 -3.23
CA GLU A 67 18.90 -1.01 -1.98
C GLU A 67 18.43 -0.18 -0.79
N GLN A 68 17.97 -0.85 0.26
CA GLN A 68 17.57 -0.19 1.50
C GLN A 68 18.81 0.34 2.24
N ILE A 69 18.82 1.65 2.50
CA ILE A 69 19.92 2.34 3.21
C ILE A 69 19.54 2.73 4.64
N ALA A 70 18.24 2.86 4.95
CA ALA A 70 17.77 3.20 6.29
C ALA A 70 16.42 2.55 6.60
N SER A 71 16.22 2.24 7.90
CA SER A 71 14.94 1.83 8.48
C SER A 71 14.83 2.41 9.88
N THR A 72 13.75 3.15 10.16
CA THR A 72 13.42 3.65 11.49
C THR A 72 12.00 3.29 11.84
N VAL A 73 11.76 3.01 13.12
CA VAL A 73 10.43 2.68 13.64
C VAL A 73 10.19 3.49 14.89
N ALA A 74 9.09 4.24 14.90
CA ALA A 74 8.56 4.89 16.09
C ALA A 74 7.30 4.13 16.55
N ALA A 75 7.28 3.73 17.81
CA ALA A 75 6.21 2.96 18.40
C ALA A 75 6.04 3.33 19.88
N PRO A 76 4.87 3.08 20.49
CA PRO A 76 4.72 3.12 21.94
C PRO A 76 5.64 2.08 22.62
N ASP A 77 6.09 2.39 23.85
CA ASP A 77 7.08 1.56 24.59
C ASP A 77 6.68 0.09 24.71
N HIS A 78 5.39 -0.19 24.92
CA HIS A 78 4.90 -1.57 25.03
C HIS A 78 4.98 -2.38 23.71
N LEU A 79 5.23 -1.72 22.59
CA LEU A 79 5.44 -2.35 21.27
C LEU A 79 6.92 -2.37 20.84
N GLU A 80 7.85 -1.92 21.69
CA GLU A 80 9.26 -1.88 21.37
C GLU A 80 9.84 -3.23 20.88
N PRO A 81 9.45 -4.41 21.40
CA PRO A 81 9.91 -5.69 20.85
C PRO A 81 9.52 -5.89 19.38
N ILE A 82 8.30 -5.47 18.99
CA ILE A 82 7.82 -5.54 17.61
C ILE A 82 8.52 -4.49 16.76
N ALA A 83 8.72 -3.28 17.29
CA ALA A 83 9.43 -2.20 16.64
C ALA A 83 10.89 -2.58 16.32
N ALA A 84 11.56 -3.29 17.23
CA ALA A 84 12.93 -3.79 17.02
C ALA A 84 13.00 -4.77 15.85
N ILE A 85 12.10 -5.76 15.79
CA ILE A 85 12.01 -6.72 14.67
C ILE A 85 11.76 -5.99 13.35
N GLU A 86 10.84 -5.04 13.32
CA GLU A 86 10.49 -4.30 12.10
C GLU A 86 11.63 -3.38 11.64
N ARG A 87 12.44 -2.85 12.58
CA ARG A 87 13.61 -2.01 12.31
C ARG A 87 14.73 -2.81 11.64
N GLU A 88 14.94 -4.05 12.06
CA GLU A 88 15.96 -4.94 11.51
C GLU A 88 15.53 -5.60 10.19
N ARG A 89 14.22 -5.66 9.94
CA ARG A 89 13.68 -6.30 8.75
C ARG A 89 14.13 -5.61 7.47
N ARG A 90 14.82 -6.34 6.60
CA ARG A 90 15.15 -5.89 5.25
C ARG A 90 13.91 -5.92 4.36
N ASP A 91 13.71 -4.86 3.60
CA ASP A 91 12.60 -4.70 2.66
C ASP A 91 13.17 -4.25 1.30
N ALA A 92 12.97 -5.06 0.27
CA ALA A 92 13.40 -4.70 -1.07
C ALA A 92 12.63 -3.48 -1.63
N GLY A 93 11.51 -3.10 -1.01
CA GLY A 93 10.65 -2.05 -1.51
C GLY A 93 10.09 -2.38 -2.89
N PRO A 94 10.06 -1.40 -3.81
CA PRO A 94 9.64 -1.61 -5.19
C PRO A 94 10.74 -2.21 -6.09
N PHE A 95 11.91 -2.57 -5.56
CA PHE A 95 13.09 -2.94 -6.34
C PHE A 95 13.35 -4.46 -6.38
N PRO A 96 13.92 -4.98 -7.48
CA PRO A 96 14.08 -4.31 -8.77
C PRO A 96 12.73 -4.11 -9.48
N ALA A 97 12.63 -3.07 -10.30
CA ALA A 97 11.43 -2.78 -11.07
C ALA A 97 11.76 -2.56 -12.56
N LEU A 98 10.75 -2.69 -13.41
CA LEU A 98 10.80 -2.34 -14.81
C LEU A 98 9.68 -1.35 -15.10
N LEU A 99 10.00 -0.25 -15.80
CA LEU A 99 9.03 0.76 -16.22
C LEU A 99 8.80 0.68 -17.72
N ASP A 100 7.55 0.86 -18.13
CA ASP A 100 7.18 1.06 -19.53
C ASP A 100 7.56 2.48 -20.02
N SER A 101 7.25 2.78 -21.27
CA SER A 101 7.50 4.10 -21.88
C SER A 101 6.69 5.23 -21.23
N ALA A 102 5.64 4.91 -20.49
CA ALA A 102 4.84 5.85 -19.72
C ALA A 102 5.29 5.96 -18.25
N GLY A 103 6.42 5.31 -17.88
CA GLY A 103 6.96 5.32 -16.51
C GLY A 103 6.18 4.46 -15.50
N ARG A 104 5.34 3.55 -15.98
CA ARG A 104 4.51 2.69 -15.12
C ARG A 104 5.25 1.38 -14.83
N LEU A 105 5.10 0.90 -13.61
CA LEU A 105 5.67 -0.38 -13.17
C LEU A 105 5.07 -1.56 -13.96
N ILE A 106 5.92 -2.34 -14.60
CA ILE A 106 5.55 -3.57 -15.31
C ILE A 106 5.72 -4.76 -14.36
N GLY A 107 4.73 -5.65 -14.27
CA GLY A 107 4.83 -6.93 -13.57
C GLY A 107 4.70 -6.90 -12.04
N SER A 108 4.45 -5.74 -11.43
CA SER A 108 4.33 -5.59 -9.97
C SER A 108 3.16 -6.38 -9.34
N ARG A 109 2.17 -6.81 -10.11
CA ARG A 109 0.96 -7.50 -9.59
C ARG A 109 1.23 -8.90 -9.05
N THR A 110 2.15 -9.65 -9.65
CA THR A 110 2.39 -11.07 -9.29
C THR A 110 3.13 -11.20 -7.96
N GLN A 111 4.19 -10.44 -7.74
CA GLN A 111 4.94 -10.43 -6.46
C GLN A 111 4.08 -9.94 -5.29
N GLN A 112 3.17 -9.00 -5.53
CA GLN A 112 2.25 -8.50 -4.51
C GLN A 112 1.18 -9.53 -4.12
N ALA A 113 0.69 -10.33 -5.07
CA ALA A 113 -0.28 -11.39 -4.81
C ALA A 113 0.32 -12.50 -3.93
N GLU A 114 1.57 -12.88 -4.16
CA GLU A 114 2.29 -13.88 -3.37
C GLU A 114 2.57 -13.38 -1.94
N GLY A 115 2.98 -12.13 -1.77
CA GLY A 115 3.18 -11.51 -0.45
C GLY A 115 1.90 -11.43 0.38
N LYS A 116 0.76 -11.16 -0.26
CA LYS A 116 -0.56 -11.15 0.40
C LYS A 116 -0.99 -12.53 0.85
N ALA A 117 -0.84 -13.54 -0.01
CA ALA A 117 -1.17 -14.91 0.34
C ALA A 117 -0.30 -15.43 1.50
N ALA A 118 0.97 -15.02 1.56
CA ALA A 118 1.86 -15.32 2.68
C ALA A 118 1.39 -14.64 3.98
N ALA A 119 1.04 -13.35 3.95
CA ALA A 119 0.54 -12.62 5.12
C ALA A 119 -0.76 -13.22 5.68
N VAL A 120 -1.70 -13.60 4.81
CA VAL A 120 -2.95 -14.27 5.22
C VAL A 120 -2.64 -15.63 5.85
N ARG A 121 -1.75 -16.44 5.27
CA ARG A 121 -1.34 -17.73 5.87
C ARG A 121 -0.72 -17.55 7.26
N THR A 122 0.15 -16.56 7.42
CA THR A 122 0.78 -16.27 8.72
C THR A 122 -0.27 -15.83 9.75
N ALA A 123 -1.21 -14.96 9.38
CA ALA A 123 -2.29 -14.54 10.28
C ALA A 123 -3.19 -15.73 10.70
N ILE A 124 -3.49 -16.64 9.78
CA ILE A 124 -4.26 -17.85 10.07
C ILE A 124 -3.48 -18.76 11.04
N ALA A 125 -2.18 -18.97 10.84
CA ALA A 125 -1.34 -19.77 11.70
C ALA A 125 -1.27 -19.22 13.14
N ILE A 126 -1.17 -17.89 13.29
CA ILE A 126 -1.20 -17.22 14.62
C ILE A 126 -2.55 -17.44 15.31
N LEU A 127 -3.67 -17.34 14.58
CA LEU A 127 -5.00 -17.59 15.13
C LEU A 127 -5.22 -19.04 15.52
N GLU A 128 -4.64 -20.00 14.78
CA GLU A 128 -4.67 -21.44 15.12
C GLU A 128 -3.88 -21.73 16.40
N GLN A 129 -2.70 -21.12 16.56
CA GLN A 129 -1.87 -21.25 17.78
C GLN A 129 -2.52 -20.60 19.02
N ALA A 130 -3.37 -19.59 18.85
CA ALA A 130 -4.07 -18.91 19.95
C ALA A 130 -5.23 -19.71 20.57
N GLY A 131 -5.43 -20.97 20.18
CA GLY A 131 -6.41 -21.89 20.81
C GLY A 131 -7.87 -21.48 20.66
N LYS A 132 -8.21 -20.70 19.62
CA LYS A 132 -9.59 -20.27 19.34
C LYS A 132 -10.48 -21.44 18.93
N SER A 133 -11.79 -21.35 19.20
CA SER A 133 -12.72 -22.40 18.81
C SER A 133 -12.76 -22.59 17.28
N ALA A 134 -13.10 -23.80 16.82
CA ALA A 134 -13.19 -24.10 15.38
C ALA A 134 -14.22 -23.23 14.64
N LYS A 135 -15.22 -22.68 15.34
CA LYS A 135 -16.24 -21.74 14.83
C LYS A 135 -15.60 -20.37 14.62
N ASP A 136 -14.88 -19.85 15.61
CA ASP A 136 -14.22 -18.53 15.55
C ASP A 136 -13.11 -18.52 14.52
N LEU A 137 -12.36 -19.63 14.37
CA LEU A 137 -11.36 -19.83 13.33
C LEU A 137 -11.96 -19.78 11.91
N ARG A 138 -13.11 -20.43 11.68
CA ARG A 138 -13.79 -20.36 10.38
C ARG A 138 -14.26 -18.95 10.06
N GLN A 139 -14.86 -18.26 11.03
CA GLN A 139 -15.31 -16.87 10.86
C GLN A 139 -14.13 -15.93 10.61
N ALA A 140 -13.03 -16.08 11.35
CA ALA A 140 -11.81 -15.30 11.16
C ALA A 140 -11.17 -15.55 9.77
N LYS A 141 -11.13 -16.82 9.32
CA LYS A 141 -10.63 -17.18 7.97
C LYS A 141 -11.48 -16.55 6.88
N GLN A 142 -12.80 -16.63 6.98
CA GLN A 142 -13.71 -15.99 6.02
C GLN A 142 -13.58 -14.47 6.04
N PHE A 143 -13.45 -13.86 7.22
CA PHE A 143 -13.23 -12.43 7.36
C PHE A 143 -11.90 -11.99 6.73
N LEU A 144 -10.80 -12.69 7.04
CA LEU A 144 -9.48 -12.40 6.47
C LEU A 144 -9.46 -12.57 4.94
N SER A 145 -10.15 -13.58 4.40
CA SER A 145 -10.26 -13.76 2.95
C SER A 145 -11.05 -12.63 2.30
N ARG A 146 -12.20 -12.24 2.85
CA ARG A 146 -12.99 -11.11 2.35
C ARG A 146 -12.25 -9.77 2.49
N LEU A 147 -11.53 -9.57 3.59
CA LEU A 147 -10.69 -8.39 3.79
C LEU A 147 -9.54 -8.37 2.78
N ALA A 148 -8.91 -9.51 2.49
CA ALA A 148 -7.87 -9.61 1.48
C ALA A 148 -8.40 -9.36 0.06
N GLU A 149 -9.63 -9.76 -0.25
CA GLU A 149 -10.29 -9.53 -1.54
C GLU A 149 -10.74 -8.08 -1.69
N SER A 150 -11.38 -7.49 -0.68
CA SER A 150 -11.97 -6.15 -0.77
C SER A 150 -11.00 -5.01 -0.45
N ALA A 151 -10.19 -5.15 0.59
CA ALA A 151 -9.23 -4.12 1.02
C ALA A 151 -7.80 -4.35 0.50
N GLY A 152 -7.44 -5.60 0.22
CA GLY A 152 -6.09 -6.02 -0.15
C GLY A 152 -5.57 -5.39 -1.44
N ALA A 153 -6.43 -5.01 -2.38
CA ALA A 153 -6.01 -4.33 -3.61
C ALA A 153 -5.54 -2.89 -3.35
N PHE A 154 -6.10 -2.22 -2.34
CA PHE A 154 -5.80 -0.80 -2.05
C PHE A 154 -4.75 -0.61 -0.95
N ILE A 155 -4.61 -1.56 -0.02
CA ILE A 155 -3.85 -1.35 1.22
C ILE A 155 -2.35 -1.64 1.09
N SER A 156 -1.90 -2.45 0.13
CA SER A 156 -0.52 -2.93 0.11
C SER A 156 0.18 -2.83 -1.24
N ALA A 157 -0.50 -2.40 -2.28
CA ALA A 157 0.10 -2.32 -3.60
C ALA A 157 0.94 -1.05 -3.74
N VAL A 158 2.19 -1.21 -4.15
CA VAL A 158 2.99 -0.10 -4.68
C VAL A 158 2.20 0.51 -5.85
N PRO A 159 1.99 1.84 -5.90
CA PRO A 159 1.31 2.47 -7.02
C PRO A 159 1.97 2.11 -8.35
N ALA A 160 1.18 1.79 -9.36
CA ALA A 160 1.72 1.40 -10.68
C ALA A 160 2.52 2.54 -11.33
N ASP A 161 2.24 3.77 -10.97
CA ASP A 161 2.87 5.00 -11.43
C ASP A 161 3.77 5.66 -10.37
N LEU A 162 4.27 4.87 -9.40
CA LEU A 162 5.01 5.38 -8.25
C LEU A 162 6.12 6.38 -8.61
N PHE A 163 6.89 6.11 -9.65
CA PHE A 163 8.04 6.96 -10.00
C PHE A 163 7.64 8.20 -10.82
N PHE A 164 6.56 8.11 -11.57
CA PHE A 164 6.03 9.16 -12.44
C PHE A 164 4.50 9.23 -12.27
N PRO A 165 4.02 9.77 -11.15
CA PRO A 165 2.61 9.72 -10.80
C PRO A 165 1.77 10.64 -11.69
N VAL A 166 0.55 10.18 -11.96
CA VAL A 166 -0.50 11.06 -12.45
C VAL A 166 -0.92 12.00 -11.31
N VAL A 167 -0.70 13.31 -11.51
CA VAL A 167 -1.03 14.32 -10.49
C VAL A 167 -2.54 14.40 -10.28
N GLY A 168 -2.98 14.41 -9.02
CA GLY A 168 -4.39 14.54 -8.68
C GLY A 168 -4.73 13.99 -7.31
N GLU A 169 -6.01 14.03 -7.01
CA GLU A 169 -6.61 13.48 -5.81
C GLU A 169 -7.77 12.55 -6.18
N ALA A 170 -7.98 11.51 -5.40
CA ALA A 170 -9.11 10.59 -5.52
C ALA A 170 -9.61 10.19 -4.13
N HIS A 171 -10.91 10.00 -4.01
CA HIS A 171 -11.54 9.55 -2.78
C HIS A 171 -12.58 8.48 -3.11
N ASP A 172 -12.54 7.35 -2.39
CA ASP A 172 -13.47 6.24 -2.51
C ASP A 172 -13.95 5.82 -1.12
N VAL A 173 -15.23 5.57 -0.97
CA VAL A 173 -15.84 5.12 0.29
C VAL A 173 -16.62 3.84 0.01
N ARG A 174 -16.39 2.82 0.83
CA ARG A 174 -17.06 1.52 0.72
C ARG A 174 -17.63 1.08 2.04
N THR A 175 -18.86 0.62 1.98
CA THR A 175 -19.52 -0.04 3.11
C THR A 175 -19.16 -1.52 3.11
N LEU A 176 -18.85 -2.05 4.29
CA LEU A 176 -18.54 -3.47 4.51
C LEU A 176 -19.62 -4.07 5.40
N GLU A 177 -20.27 -5.12 4.92
CA GLU A 177 -21.14 -5.93 5.77
C GLU A 177 -20.30 -6.93 6.57
N LEU A 178 -20.38 -6.84 7.88
CA LEU A 178 -19.64 -7.65 8.84
C LEU A 178 -20.53 -8.75 9.43
N PRO A 179 -19.94 -9.86 9.94
CA PRO A 179 -20.70 -10.87 10.65
C PRO A 179 -21.52 -10.30 11.81
N GLY A 180 -22.74 -10.78 12.00
CA GLY A 180 -23.62 -10.30 13.06
C GLY A 180 -24.45 -9.05 12.70
N GLY A 181 -24.51 -8.68 11.42
CA GLY A 181 -25.30 -7.53 10.95
C GLY A 181 -24.67 -6.17 11.23
N MET A 182 -23.42 -6.16 11.67
CA MET A 182 -22.66 -4.92 11.83
C MET A 182 -22.26 -4.34 10.47
N VAL A 183 -22.22 -3.02 10.40
CA VAL A 183 -21.78 -2.29 9.20
C VAL A 183 -20.46 -1.60 9.50
N GLY A 184 -19.49 -1.80 8.62
CA GLY A 184 -18.24 -1.06 8.62
C GLY A 184 -18.15 -0.13 7.42
N GLU A 185 -17.24 0.83 7.49
CA GLU A 185 -16.91 1.74 6.39
C GLU A 185 -15.40 1.75 6.18
N VAL A 186 -14.97 1.70 4.92
CA VAL A 186 -13.58 1.94 4.53
C VAL A 186 -13.57 3.11 3.56
N SER A 187 -12.87 4.17 3.98
CA SER A 187 -12.61 5.36 3.16
C SER A 187 -11.14 5.35 2.71
N VAL A 188 -10.91 5.50 1.42
CA VAL A 188 -9.58 5.59 0.82
C VAL A 188 -9.43 6.94 0.16
N TRP A 189 -8.46 7.72 0.60
CA TRP A 189 -8.06 8.97 -0.03
C TRP A 189 -6.65 8.83 -0.59
N LEU A 190 -6.46 9.29 -1.81
CA LEU A 190 -5.21 9.28 -2.55
C LEU A 190 -4.88 10.69 -3.03
N ALA A 191 -3.62 11.09 -2.92
CA ALA A 191 -3.11 12.31 -3.55
C ALA A 191 -1.72 12.07 -4.10
N SER A 192 -1.43 12.68 -5.24
CA SER A 192 -0.12 12.61 -5.86
C SER A 192 0.30 13.95 -6.46
N ARG A 193 1.59 14.23 -6.35
CA ARG A 193 2.25 15.39 -6.95
C ARG A 193 3.54 14.95 -7.62
N SER A 194 3.84 15.57 -8.74
CA SER A 194 5.11 15.40 -9.44
C SER A 194 5.95 16.68 -9.38
N GLY A 195 7.25 16.48 -9.31
CA GLY A 195 8.26 17.54 -9.46
C GLY A 195 8.79 17.65 -10.88
N ALA A 196 10.02 18.11 -10.99
CA ALA A 196 10.69 18.29 -12.28
C ALA A 196 10.76 16.99 -13.08
N GLY A 197 10.49 17.05 -14.38
CA GLY A 197 10.53 15.89 -15.28
C GLY A 197 9.43 14.86 -15.05
N GLY A 198 8.38 15.19 -14.28
CA GLY A 198 7.29 14.28 -13.93
C GLY A 198 7.61 13.30 -12.79
N LEU A 199 8.80 13.40 -12.17
CA LEU A 199 9.20 12.54 -11.07
C LEU A 199 8.31 12.73 -9.85
N LEU A 200 8.15 11.66 -9.06
CA LEU A 200 7.45 11.70 -7.79
C LEU A 200 8.01 12.79 -6.87
N ASP A 201 7.16 13.73 -6.45
CA ASP A 201 7.40 14.62 -5.32
C ASP A 201 6.74 14.06 -4.05
N LEU A 202 5.45 13.76 -4.16
CA LEU A 202 4.65 13.16 -3.09
C LEU A 202 3.60 12.23 -3.67
N PHE A 203 3.51 11.05 -3.09
CA PHE A 203 2.30 10.22 -3.12
C PHE A 203 1.84 10.02 -1.68
N GLU A 204 0.56 10.22 -1.42
CA GLU A 204 -0.06 9.98 -0.12
C GLU A 204 -1.32 9.13 -0.29
N ARG A 205 -1.45 8.13 0.56
CA ARG A 205 -2.64 7.29 0.70
C ARG A 205 -3.08 7.28 2.15
N ARG A 206 -4.34 7.62 2.40
CA ARG A 206 -4.98 7.49 3.71
C ARG A 206 -6.11 6.50 3.61
N ILE A 207 -6.15 5.55 4.53
CA ILE A 207 -7.20 4.56 4.65
C ILE A 207 -7.78 4.69 6.05
N THR A 208 -9.04 5.08 6.12
CA THR A 208 -9.79 5.10 7.37
C THR A 208 -10.75 3.92 7.38
N THR A 209 -10.64 3.08 8.39
CA THR A 209 -11.58 1.98 8.62
C THR A 209 -12.37 2.30 9.86
N ARG A 210 -13.72 2.32 9.75
CA ARG A 210 -14.64 2.56 10.84
C ARG A 210 -15.53 1.34 11.04
N ILE A 211 -15.64 0.87 12.29
CA ILE A 211 -16.52 -0.24 12.67
C ILE A 211 -17.20 0.16 13.99
N GLY A 212 -18.51 0.47 13.94
CA GLY A 212 -19.21 1.06 15.06
C GLY A 212 -18.56 2.40 15.46
N GLU A 213 -18.19 2.52 16.73
CA GLU A 213 -17.52 3.70 17.29
C GLU A 213 -16.00 3.69 17.07
N ASP A 214 -15.42 2.53 16.73
CA ASP A 214 -13.99 2.40 16.50
C ASP A 214 -13.59 2.93 15.11
N SER A 215 -12.56 3.77 15.07
CA SER A 215 -11.96 4.29 13.84
C SER A 215 -10.44 4.10 13.86
N ARG A 216 -9.89 3.61 12.75
CA ARG A 216 -8.45 3.42 12.57
C ARG A 216 -7.98 4.07 11.29
N LEU A 217 -6.92 4.84 11.41
CA LEU A 217 -6.23 5.46 10.27
C LEU A 217 -4.97 4.68 9.93
N SER A 218 -4.78 4.40 8.63
CA SER A 218 -3.49 4.02 8.07
C SER A 218 -3.10 5.06 7.03
N ARG A 219 -1.91 5.62 7.14
CA ARG A 219 -1.38 6.61 6.21
C ARG A 219 -0.07 6.11 5.63
N GLU A 220 0.08 6.22 4.32
CA GLU A 220 1.31 5.89 3.61
C GLU A 220 1.73 7.07 2.76
N THR A 221 2.99 7.46 2.87
CA THR A 221 3.59 8.48 2.01
C THR A 221 4.82 7.96 1.31
N TRP A 222 4.99 8.38 0.05
CA TRP A 222 6.20 8.15 -0.73
C TRP A 222 6.73 9.48 -1.23
N ARG A 223 8.05 9.64 -1.16
CA ARG A 223 8.77 10.80 -1.68
C ARG A 223 10.03 10.36 -2.39
N LEU A 224 10.37 11.03 -3.49
CA LEU A 224 11.61 10.82 -4.22
C LEU A 224 12.38 12.13 -4.28
N ARG A 225 13.66 12.07 -3.97
CA ARG A 225 14.58 13.19 -4.17
C ARG A 225 15.82 12.71 -4.93
N LEU A 226 16.28 13.50 -5.87
CA LEU A 226 17.54 13.23 -6.57
C LEU A 226 18.72 13.44 -5.58
N ALA A 227 19.70 12.53 -5.66
CA ALA A 227 20.92 12.57 -4.85
C ALA A 227 21.98 13.48 -5.48
#